data_c70b43d9911264fd09bb0eace5e3ed7e
#
_entry.id   c70b43d9911264fd09bb0eace5e3ed7e
#
_cell.length_a   1.000
_cell.length_b   1.000
_cell.length_c   1.000
_cell.angle_alpha   90.00
_cell.angle_beta   90.00
_cell.angle_gamma   90.00
#
_symmetry.space_group_name_H-M   'P 1'
#
loop_
_entity.id
_entity.type
_entity.pdbx_description
1 polymer ?
#
loop_
_entity_poly.entity_id
_entity_poly.type
_entity_poly.pdbx_seq_one_letter_code
_entity_poly.pdbx_strand_id
1 'polypeptide(L)'
;MAAERIRSGFLKIAGYLIPLVQSIPAWTGLMTLPFAGYLIMIFANLPVNLSKALFDFFVPFPILEKACIIIGFLIFVYSAAYLITKRNGGLVTSGPYGLVRHPQYLGIILLTLSLTSWSVWILNNTFGVGFLNTSQTIGVWFIELFAYILLAYIEEQHLSRNYEESFENFKSQVPFLLPFLKTYGEGLDILFSILIPAFLLFGLLAIGAVL
;
A
#
# COMPACT_ATOMS: atom_id res chain seq x y z
N MET A 1 -22.66 -21.01 4.93
CA MET A 1 -21.93 -21.52 6.11
C MET A 1 -20.45 -21.12 6.13
N ALA A 2 -19.59 -21.50 5.15
CA ALA A 2 -18.16 -21.11 5.18
C ALA A 2 -17.95 -19.59 5.05
N ALA A 3 -18.61 -18.92 4.09
CA ALA A 3 -18.54 -17.49 3.89
C ALA A 3 -19.05 -16.67 5.10
N GLU A 4 -20.07 -17.17 5.79
CA GLU A 4 -20.59 -16.53 7.01
C GLU A 4 -19.63 -16.68 8.19
N ARG A 5 -18.94 -17.82 8.32
CA ARG A 5 -17.88 -17.99 9.34
C ARG A 5 -16.69 -17.08 9.08
N ILE A 6 -16.27 -16.94 7.83
CA ILE A 6 -15.19 -16.01 7.46
C ILE A 6 -15.61 -14.57 7.75
N ARG A 7 -16.82 -14.18 7.35
CA ARG A 7 -17.38 -12.86 7.64
C ARG A 7 -17.50 -12.59 9.14
N SER A 8 -17.97 -13.56 9.93
CA SER A 8 -18.09 -13.41 11.40
C SER A 8 -16.72 -13.34 12.08
N GLY A 9 -15.71 -14.08 11.58
CA GLY A 9 -14.33 -13.98 12.04
C GLY A 9 -13.74 -12.61 11.77
N PHE A 10 -13.94 -12.09 10.55
CA PHE A 10 -13.51 -10.76 10.14
C PHE A 10 -14.16 -9.65 10.98
N LEU A 11 -15.46 -9.74 11.23
CA LEU A 11 -16.19 -8.77 12.07
C LEU A 11 -15.72 -8.80 13.54
N LYS A 12 -15.30 -9.96 14.06
CA LYS A 12 -14.71 -10.04 15.40
C LYS A 12 -13.34 -9.35 15.45
N ILE A 13 -12.46 -9.62 14.48
CA ILE A 13 -11.14 -8.97 14.40
C ILE A 13 -11.33 -7.44 14.23
N ALA A 14 -12.21 -7.00 13.34
CA ALA A 14 -12.55 -5.59 13.18
C ALA A 14 -13.07 -4.98 14.48
N GLY A 15 -13.90 -5.71 15.25
CA GLY A 15 -14.41 -5.27 16.56
C GLY A 15 -13.31 -5.01 17.59
N TYR A 16 -12.22 -5.78 17.59
CA TYR A 16 -11.06 -5.54 18.45
C TYR A 16 -10.18 -4.37 17.95
N LEU A 17 -10.13 -4.13 16.65
CA LEU A 17 -9.32 -3.05 16.07
C LEU A 17 -10.04 -1.68 16.07
N ILE A 18 -11.37 -1.65 16.15
CA ILE A 18 -12.15 -0.40 16.19
C ILE A 18 -11.76 0.53 17.34
N PRO A 19 -11.54 0.07 18.60
CA PRO A 19 -11.06 0.95 19.67
C PRO A 19 -9.66 1.55 19.40
N LEU A 20 -8.81 0.81 18.68
CA LEU A 20 -7.51 1.34 18.24
C LEU A 20 -7.66 2.46 17.20
N VAL A 21 -8.66 2.36 16.32
CA VAL A 21 -8.96 3.40 15.31
C VAL A 21 -9.41 4.72 15.96
N GLN A 22 -10.05 4.65 17.13
CA GLN A 22 -10.47 5.83 17.90
C GLN A 22 -9.28 6.59 18.53
N SER A 23 -8.18 5.90 18.77
CA SER A 23 -6.92 6.49 19.26
C SER A 23 -6.01 6.81 18.08
N ILE A 24 -5.89 8.07 17.73
CA ILE A 24 -5.11 8.53 16.57
C ILE A 24 -3.65 8.08 16.57
N PRO A 25 -2.91 8.14 17.70
CA PRO A 25 -1.55 7.62 17.74
C PRO A 25 -1.48 6.11 17.45
N ALA A 26 -2.47 5.35 17.97
CA ALA A 26 -2.52 3.91 17.76
C ALA A 26 -2.88 3.55 16.31
N TRP A 27 -3.81 4.28 15.67
CA TRP A 27 -4.15 4.05 14.26
C TRP A 27 -3.00 4.41 13.34
N THR A 28 -2.35 5.56 13.53
CA THR A 28 -1.16 5.95 12.78
C THR A 28 -0.05 4.91 12.93
N GLY A 29 0.16 4.40 14.15
CA GLY A 29 1.09 3.30 14.40
C GLY A 29 0.71 2.03 13.62
N LEU A 30 -0.57 1.63 13.66
CA LEU A 30 -1.06 0.45 12.93
C LEU A 30 -0.89 0.58 11.42
N MET A 31 -1.14 1.76 10.85
CA MET A 31 -0.93 2.05 9.42
C MET A 31 0.54 1.98 9.01
N THR A 32 1.47 2.30 9.91
CA THR A 32 2.91 2.27 9.60
C THR A 32 3.52 0.87 9.76
N LEU A 33 2.89 -0.05 10.49
CA LEU A 33 3.43 -1.38 10.75
C LEU A 33 3.72 -2.21 9.49
N PRO A 34 2.82 -2.34 8.50
CA PRO A 34 3.12 -3.11 7.29
C PRO A 34 4.31 -2.52 6.53
N PHE A 35 4.38 -1.20 6.39
CA PHE A 35 5.49 -0.52 5.74
C PHE A 35 6.81 -0.68 6.50
N ALA A 36 6.80 -0.51 7.82
CA ALA A 36 7.99 -0.73 8.64
C ALA A 36 8.47 -2.18 8.56
N GLY A 37 7.55 -3.15 8.65
CA GLY A 37 7.86 -4.57 8.47
C GLY A 37 8.45 -4.87 7.11
N TYR A 38 7.86 -4.33 6.04
CA TYR A 38 8.40 -4.43 4.69
C TYR A 38 9.81 -3.86 4.60
N LEU A 39 10.04 -2.63 5.08
CA LEU A 39 11.36 -1.99 5.03
C LEU A 39 12.41 -2.81 5.79
N ILE A 40 12.09 -3.31 6.99
CA ILE A 40 13.00 -4.16 7.76
C ILE A 40 13.39 -5.39 6.95
N MET A 41 12.43 -6.07 6.32
CA MET A 41 12.69 -7.28 5.53
C MET A 41 13.53 -6.97 4.29
N ILE A 42 13.22 -5.91 3.57
CA ILE A 42 13.95 -5.53 2.35
C ILE A 42 15.35 -5.01 2.68
N PHE A 43 15.52 -4.16 3.67
CA PHE A 43 16.85 -3.65 4.05
C PHE A 43 17.74 -4.73 4.65
N ALA A 44 17.19 -5.67 5.44
CA ALA A 44 17.96 -6.82 5.92
C ALA A 44 18.39 -7.73 4.77
N ASN A 45 17.71 -7.69 3.63
CA ASN A 45 18.03 -8.47 2.42
C ASN A 45 19.06 -7.78 1.52
N LEU A 46 19.38 -6.50 1.74
CA LEU A 46 20.38 -5.78 0.95
C LEU A 46 21.80 -6.31 1.22
N PRO A 47 22.67 -6.37 0.20
CA PRO A 47 24.06 -6.74 0.40
C PRO A 47 24.76 -5.76 1.36
N VAL A 48 25.72 -6.26 2.12
CA VAL A 48 26.46 -5.54 3.17
C VAL A 48 27.11 -4.23 2.68
N ASN A 49 27.27 -4.06 1.37
CA ASN A 49 27.86 -2.85 0.79
C ASN A 49 26.79 -1.85 0.36
N LEU A 50 26.21 -1.15 1.35
CA LEU A 50 25.17 -0.14 1.15
C LEU A 50 25.60 0.98 0.17
N SER A 51 26.87 1.37 0.16
CA SER A 51 27.39 2.41 -0.75
C SER A 51 27.30 2.00 -2.21
N LYS A 52 27.62 0.74 -2.51
CA LYS A 52 27.50 0.18 -3.87
C LYS A 52 26.02 0.02 -4.25
N ALA A 53 25.18 -0.47 -3.35
CA ALA A 53 23.76 -0.60 -3.59
C ALA A 53 23.09 0.77 -3.87
N LEU A 54 23.49 1.82 -3.15
CA LEU A 54 23.02 3.19 -3.40
C LEU A 54 23.53 3.71 -4.76
N PHE A 55 24.79 3.46 -5.10
CA PHE A 55 25.35 3.85 -6.39
C PHE A 55 24.62 3.15 -7.54
N ASP A 56 24.43 1.85 -7.44
CA ASP A 56 23.73 1.04 -8.43
C ASP A 56 22.25 1.45 -8.57
N PHE A 57 21.62 1.94 -7.48
CA PHE A 57 20.29 2.55 -7.54
C PHE A 57 20.27 3.85 -8.37
N PHE A 58 21.27 4.70 -8.21
CA PHE A 58 21.25 6.01 -8.88
C PHE A 58 21.70 5.95 -10.35
N VAL A 59 22.50 5.00 -10.76
CA VAL A 59 23.12 4.95 -12.09
C VAL A 59 22.38 4.01 -13.07
N PRO A 60 22.23 2.70 -12.82
CA PRO A 60 21.63 1.78 -13.79
C PRO A 60 20.12 1.59 -13.64
N PHE A 61 19.52 2.06 -12.52
CA PHE A 61 18.11 1.77 -12.24
C PHE A 61 17.16 2.44 -13.24
N PRO A 62 16.19 1.72 -13.80
CA PRO A 62 15.27 2.27 -14.79
C PRO A 62 14.53 3.53 -14.30
N ILE A 63 14.34 4.48 -15.18
CA ILE A 63 13.76 5.80 -14.85
C ILE A 63 12.31 5.67 -14.34
N LEU A 64 11.61 4.63 -14.80
CA LEU A 64 10.23 4.36 -14.44
C LEU A 64 10.08 4.01 -12.96
N GLU A 65 10.94 3.14 -12.43
CA GLU A 65 10.93 2.75 -11.02
C GLU A 65 11.30 3.94 -10.13
N LYS A 66 12.30 4.72 -10.52
CA LYS A 66 12.65 5.96 -9.80
C LYS A 66 11.46 6.92 -9.74
N ALA A 67 10.77 7.09 -10.87
CA ALA A 67 9.57 7.93 -10.93
C ALA A 67 8.47 7.40 -9.99
N CYS A 68 8.22 6.09 -10.00
CA CYS A 68 7.22 5.48 -9.11
C CYS A 68 7.57 5.64 -7.63
N ILE A 69 8.85 5.51 -7.24
CA ILE A 69 9.29 5.77 -5.86
C ILE A 69 9.01 7.22 -5.46
N ILE A 70 9.42 8.17 -6.30
CA ILE A 70 9.24 9.60 -6.01
C ILE A 70 7.76 9.96 -5.95
N ILE A 71 6.97 9.52 -6.93
CA ILE A 71 5.53 9.79 -7.00
C ILE A 71 4.83 9.14 -5.79
N GLY A 72 5.12 7.88 -5.49
CA GLY A 72 4.56 7.18 -4.34
C GLY A 72 4.86 7.89 -3.02
N PHE A 73 6.12 8.31 -2.84
CA PHE A 73 6.54 9.07 -1.65
C PHE A 73 5.80 10.41 -1.54
N LEU A 74 5.71 11.17 -2.64
CA LEU A 74 5.00 12.45 -2.67
C LEU A 74 3.50 12.30 -2.38
N ILE A 75 2.85 11.30 -2.97
CA ILE A 75 1.44 10.99 -2.69
C ILE A 75 1.27 10.67 -1.21
N PHE A 76 2.12 9.80 -0.64
CA PHE A 76 2.06 9.43 0.76
C PHE A 76 2.21 10.63 1.69
N VAL A 77 3.28 11.41 1.54
CA VAL A 77 3.57 12.57 2.39
C VAL A 77 2.49 13.64 2.26
N TYR A 78 2.07 13.96 1.03
CA TYR A 78 1.04 14.96 0.79
C TYR A 78 -0.31 14.53 1.39
N SER A 79 -0.72 13.27 1.19
CA SER A 79 -1.99 12.76 1.72
C SER A 79 -2.00 12.71 3.24
N ALA A 80 -0.90 12.27 3.86
CA ALA A 80 -0.76 12.22 5.31
C ALA A 80 -0.80 13.65 5.92
N ALA A 81 -0.04 14.60 5.35
CA ALA A 81 -0.05 15.98 5.79
C ALA A 81 -1.43 16.63 5.62
N TYR A 82 -2.10 16.38 4.48
CA TYR A 82 -3.45 16.88 4.22
C TYR A 82 -4.46 16.34 5.24
N LEU A 83 -4.41 15.04 5.55
CA LEU A 83 -5.28 14.43 6.56
C LEU A 83 -5.08 15.06 7.94
N ILE A 84 -3.83 15.21 8.37
CA ILE A 84 -3.49 15.82 9.68
C ILE A 84 -4.06 17.24 9.77
N THR A 85 -3.94 18.03 8.72
CA THR A 85 -4.39 19.44 8.71
C THR A 85 -5.91 19.61 8.62
N LYS A 86 -6.62 18.68 7.95
CA LYS A 86 -8.07 18.80 7.69
C LYS A 86 -8.95 17.98 8.61
N ARG A 87 -8.37 17.07 9.39
CA ARG A 87 -9.10 16.10 10.22
C ARG A 87 -10.05 16.70 11.23
N ASN A 88 -9.77 17.88 11.79
CA ASN A 88 -10.60 18.52 12.83
C ASN A 88 -11.97 18.96 12.30
N GLY A 89 -12.22 18.89 11.00
CA GLY A 89 -13.49 19.24 10.35
C GLY A 89 -14.44 18.05 10.09
N GLY A 90 -14.11 16.84 10.54
CA GLY A 90 -14.89 15.63 10.28
C GLY A 90 -14.35 14.76 9.14
N LEU A 91 -15.23 14.17 8.33
CA LEU A 91 -14.84 13.34 7.19
C LEU A 91 -14.10 14.14 6.13
N VAL A 92 -12.87 13.72 5.80
CA VAL A 92 -12.05 14.38 4.77
C VAL A 92 -12.36 13.77 3.41
N THR A 93 -12.99 14.55 2.52
CA THR A 93 -13.44 14.11 1.19
C THR A 93 -12.81 14.90 0.04
N SER A 94 -11.92 15.86 0.36
CA SER A 94 -11.34 16.79 -0.61
C SER A 94 -9.83 16.58 -0.81
N GLY A 95 -9.23 17.30 -1.75
CA GLY A 95 -7.82 17.16 -2.08
C GLY A 95 -7.48 15.76 -2.61
N PRO A 96 -6.43 15.09 -2.09
CA PRO A 96 -6.06 13.74 -2.55
C PRO A 96 -7.14 12.71 -2.27
N TYR A 97 -7.97 12.91 -1.23
CA TYR A 97 -9.11 12.06 -0.88
C TYR A 97 -10.29 12.21 -1.84
N GLY A 98 -10.36 13.28 -2.62
CA GLY A 98 -11.32 13.42 -3.72
C GLY A 98 -10.96 12.60 -4.98
N LEU A 99 -9.72 12.14 -5.10
CA LEU A 99 -9.27 11.30 -6.21
C LEU A 99 -9.41 9.81 -5.93
N VAL A 100 -9.01 9.40 -4.73
CA VAL A 100 -9.15 8.03 -4.20
C VAL A 100 -9.41 8.10 -2.71
N ARG A 101 -10.08 7.09 -2.14
CA ARG A 101 -10.44 7.07 -0.72
C ARG A 101 -9.23 6.86 0.21
N HIS A 102 -8.21 6.13 -0.28
CA HIS A 102 -7.00 5.78 0.48
C HIS A 102 -5.71 6.20 -0.22
N PRO A 103 -5.48 7.52 -0.46
CA PRO A 103 -4.34 7.99 -1.23
C PRO A 103 -3.00 7.70 -0.55
N GLN A 104 -2.93 7.68 0.77
CA GLN A 104 -1.72 7.32 1.51
C GLN A 104 -1.31 5.86 1.29
N TYR A 105 -2.27 4.93 1.25
CA TYR A 105 -1.98 3.52 0.96
C TYR A 105 -1.54 3.34 -0.49
N LEU A 106 -2.18 4.02 -1.44
CA LEU A 106 -1.73 4.05 -2.82
C LEU A 106 -0.28 4.53 -2.94
N GLY A 107 0.09 5.60 -2.23
CA GLY A 107 1.46 6.13 -2.20
C GLY A 107 2.47 5.09 -1.71
N ILE A 108 2.17 4.41 -0.60
CA ILE A 108 3.05 3.37 -0.05
C ILE A 108 3.15 2.18 -1.00
N ILE A 109 2.04 1.69 -1.54
CA ILE A 109 2.02 0.54 -2.47
C ILE A 109 2.86 0.84 -3.72
N LEU A 110 2.75 2.04 -4.31
CA LEU A 110 3.58 2.44 -5.46
C LEU A 110 5.07 2.50 -5.12
N LEU A 111 5.40 3.06 -3.96
CA LEU A 111 6.78 3.15 -3.47
C LEU A 111 7.38 1.77 -3.26
N THR A 112 6.70 0.90 -2.52
CA THR A 112 7.21 -0.43 -2.16
C THR A 112 7.21 -1.40 -3.33
N LEU A 113 6.29 -1.26 -4.28
CA LEU A 113 6.29 -1.97 -5.55
C LEU A 113 7.63 -1.77 -6.30
N SER A 114 8.06 -0.52 -6.42
CA SER A 114 9.30 -0.19 -7.11
C SER A 114 10.55 -0.60 -6.31
N LEU A 115 10.52 -0.47 -4.99
CA LEU A 115 11.57 -1.00 -4.12
C LEU A 115 11.69 -2.52 -4.21
N THR A 116 10.57 -3.23 -4.39
CA THR A 116 10.55 -4.68 -4.58
C THR A 116 11.18 -5.06 -5.93
N SER A 117 10.80 -4.37 -7.02
CA SER A 117 11.41 -4.56 -8.33
C SER A 117 12.93 -4.37 -8.26
N TRP A 118 13.38 -3.30 -7.62
CA TRP A 118 14.81 -3.03 -7.41
C TRP A 118 15.50 -4.10 -6.56
N SER A 119 14.89 -4.53 -5.46
CA SER A 119 15.45 -5.59 -4.61
C SER A 119 15.61 -6.91 -5.37
N VAL A 120 14.64 -7.28 -6.21
CA VAL A 120 14.71 -8.46 -7.06
C VAL A 120 15.82 -8.32 -8.11
N TRP A 121 15.95 -7.14 -8.73
CA TRP A 121 17.03 -6.87 -9.68
C TRP A 121 18.41 -7.03 -9.00
N ILE A 122 18.61 -6.48 -7.81
CA ILE A 122 19.85 -6.66 -7.03
C ILE A 122 20.11 -8.14 -6.77
N LEU A 123 19.11 -8.90 -6.30
CA LEU A 123 19.26 -10.33 -6.03
C LEU A 123 19.69 -11.13 -7.25
N ASN A 124 19.17 -10.79 -8.43
CA ASN A 124 19.48 -11.49 -9.68
C ASN A 124 20.83 -11.07 -10.28
N ASN A 125 21.30 -9.85 -10.01
CA ASN A 125 22.54 -9.29 -10.59
C ASN A 125 23.72 -9.26 -9.60
N THR A 126 23.49 -9.60 -8.34
CA THR A 126 24.52 -9.75 -7.32
C THR A 126 24.42 -11.16 -6.76
N PHE A 127 25.41 -11.94 -6.64
CA PHE A 127 25.54 -13.33 -6.18
C PHE A 127 24.47 -13.87 -5.21
N GLY A 128 23.25 -13.28 -5.15
CA GLY A 128 22.14 -13.71 -4.31
C GLY A 128 22.43 -13.55 -2.80
N VAL A 129 23.20 -12.56 -2.40
CA VAL A 129 23.59 -12.32 -1.01
C VAL A 129 22.44 -11.67 -0.25
N GLY A 130 21.38 -12.40 -0.04
CA GLY A 130 20.27 -12.02 0.81
C GLY A 130 19.71 -13.25 1.51
N PHE A 131 19.00 -13.08 2.62
CA PHE A 131 18.32 -14.20 3.28
C PHE A 131 16.98 -14.53 2.61
N LEU A 132 16.42 -13.62 1.81
CA LEU A 132 15.23 -13.83 0.99
C LEU A 132 15.63 -14.10 -0.46
N ASN A 133 15.03 -15.10 -1.07
CA ASN A 133 15.10 -15.29 -2.51
C ASN A 133 14.07 -14.40 -3.24
N THR A 134 14.13 -14.36 -4.57
CA THR A 134 13.22 -13.56 -5.41
C THR A 134 11.76 -13.79 -5.11
N SER A 135 11.32 -15.06 -4.99
CA SER A 135 9.91 -15.39 -4.71
C SER A 135 9.48 -14.93 -3.32
N GLN A 136 10.36 -15.06 -2.34
CA GLN A 136 10.10 -14.57 -0.97
C GLN A 136 10.02 -13.05 -0.91
N THR A 137 10.90 -12.35 -1.63
CA THR A 137 10.88 -10.88 -1.73
C THR A 137 9.58 -10.38 -2.33
N ILE A 138 9.11 -11.01 -3.41
CA ILE A 138 7.80 -10.73 -4.01
C ILE A 138 6.68 -11.07 -3.02
N GLY A 139 6.78 -12.19 -2.31
CA GLY A 139 5.81 -12.62 -1.30
C GLY A 139 5.65 -11.62 -0.16
N VAL A 140 6.75 -11.02 0.33
CA VAL A 140 6.72 -9.96 1.35
C VAL A 140 5.92 -8.76 0.88
N TRP A 141 6.10 -8.33 -0.38
CA TRP A 141 5.32 -7.23 -0.94
C TRP A 141 3.82 -7.58 -1.06
N PHE A 142 3.46 -8.80 -1.45
CA PHE A 142 2.06 -9.21 -1.47
C PHE A 142 1.43 -9.21 -0.08
N ILE A 143 2.17 -9.64 0.96
CA ILE A 143 1.70 -9.56 2.35
C ILE A 143 1.42 -8.12 2.74
N GLU A 144 2.31 -7.19 2.38
CA GLU A 144 2.12 -5.75 2.61
C GLU A 144 0.90 -5.21 1.87
N LEU A 145 0.75 -5.52 0.56
CA LEU A 145 -0.40 -5.11 -0.25
C LEU A 145 -1.72 -5.56 0.38
N PHE A 146 -1.82 -6.85 0.76
CA PHE A 146 -3.01 -7.37 1.41
C PHE A 146 -3.26 -6.73 2.78
N ALA A 147 -2.21 -6.45 3.55
CA ALA A 147 -2.34 -5.75 4.81
C ALA A 147 -2.94 -4.34 4.62
N TYR A 148 -2.51 -3.57 3.61
CA TYR A 148 -3.07 -2.26 3.32
C TYR A 148 -4.50 -2.31 2.83
N ILE A 149 -4.86 -3.28 2.00
CA ILE A 149 -6.25 -3.47 1.57
C ILE A 149 -7.14 -3.81 2.77
N LEU A 150 -6.67 -4.66 3.67
CA LEU A 150 -7.37 -5.01 4.89
C LEU A 150 -7.54 -3.80 5.82
N LEU A 151 -6.49 -3.01 6.02
CA LEU A 151 -6.54 -1.78 6.82
C LEU A 151 -7.51 -0.77 6.23
N ALA A 152 -7.49 -0.55 4.91
CA ALA A 152 -8.43 0.31 4.21
C ALA A 152 -9.88 -0.15 4.42
N TYR A 153 -10.13 -1.45 4.30
CA TYR A 153 -11.46 -2.01 4.53
C TYR A 153 -11.94 -1.79 5.99
N ILE A 154 -11.07 -2.01 6.97
CA ILE A 154 -11.38 -1.78 8.40
C ILE A 154 -11.66 -0.29 8.65
N GLU A 155 -10.88 0.60 8.07
CA GLU A 155 -11.07 2.05 8.14
C GLU A 155 -12.43 2.46 7.56
N GLU A 156 -12.82 1.92 6.40
CA GLU A 156 -14.13 2.18 5.79
C GLU A 156 -15.29 1.70 6.67
N GLN A 157 -15.17 0.54 7.32
CA GLN A 157 -16.17 0.06 8.27
C GLN A 157 -16.33 1.00 9.47
N HIS A 158 -15.23 1.59 9.94
CA HIS A 158 -15.28 2.59 11.01
C HIS A 158 -15.90 3.91 10.53
N LEU A 159 -15.53 4.40 9.35
CA LEU A 159 -16.07 5.62 8.75
C LEU A 159 -17.58 5.49 8.45
N SER A 160 -18.01 4.36 7.91
CA SER A 160 -19.43 4.09 7.66
C SER A 160 -20.28 4.13 8.93
N ARG A 161 -19.74 3.67 10.07
CA ARG A 161 -20.46 3.73 11.37
C ARG A 161 -20.53 5.13 11.95
N ASN A 162 -19.51 5.97 11.72
CA ASN A 162 -19.42 7.29 12.35
C ASN A 162 -20.03 8.40 11.49
N TYR A 163 -20.06 8.23 10.17
CA TYR A 163 -20.49 9.26 9.22
C TYR A 163 -21.65 8.83 8.32
N GLU A 164 -22.12 7.59 8.49
CA GLU A 164 -23.33 7.02 7.85
C GLU A 164 -23.55 7.50 6.40
N GLU A 165 -24.62 8.27 6.15
CA GLU A 165 -25.01 8.76 4.82
C GLU A 165 -23.91 9.58 4.14
N SER A 166 -23.17 10.40 4.89
CA SER A 166 -22.09 11.23 4.33
C SER A 166 -20.96 10.38 3.76
N PHE A 167 -20.62 9.29 4.45
CA PHE A 167 -19.58 8.37 3.96
C PHE A 167 -20.07 7.51 2.80
N GLU A 168 -21.32 7.02 2.82
CA GLU A 168 -21.90 6.25 1.71
C GLU A 168 -21.98 7.10 0.43
N ASN A 169 -22.35 8.38 0.54
CA ASN A 169 -22.32 9.30 -0.60
C ASN A 169 -20.88 9.52 -1.12
N PHE A 170 -19.92 9.74 -0.24
CA PHE A 170 -18.50 9.84 -0.62
C PHE A 170 -18.02 8.56 -1.30
N LYS A 171 -18.29 7.39 -0.73
CA LYS A 171 -17.96 6.08 -1.25
C LYS A 171 -18.60 5.83 -2.63
N SER A 172 -19.79 6.36 -2.86
CA SER A 172 -20.48 6.26 -4.15
C SER A 172 -19.81 7.03 -5.27
N GLN A 173 -19.03 8.06 -4.97
CA GLN A 173 -18.42 8.98 -5.95
C GLN A 173 -16.93 8.72 -6.16
N VAL A 174 -16.20 8.31 -5.12
CA VAL A 174 -14.73 8.22 -5.13
C VAL A 174 -14.28 6.75 -5.15
N PRO A 175 -13.35 6.37 -6.05
CA PRO A 175 -12.84 5.01 -6.12
C PRO A 175 -12.02 4.62 -4.88
N PHE A 176 -11.92 3.31 -4.61
CA PHE A 176 -11.29 2.76 -3.41
C PHE A 176 -9.79 3.14 -3.30
N LEU A 177 -8.97 2.66 -4.23
CA LEU A 177 -7.52 2.84 -4.19
C LEU A 177 -6.94 3.38 -5.50
N LEU A 178 -7.51 2.99 -6.65
CA LEU A 178 -6.96 3.32 -7.96
C LEU A 178 -7.71 4.51 -8.56
N PRO A 179 -7.01 5.62 -8.91
CA PRO A 179 -7.66 6.77 -9.51
C PRO A 179 -8.31 6.39 -10.86
N PHE A 180 -9.45 7.01 -11.16
CA PHE A 180 -10.22 6.80 -12.38
C PHE A 180 -10.83 5.40 -12.56
N LEU A 181 -10.58 4.47 -11.65
CA LEU A 181 -11.10 3.11 -11.70
C LEU A 181 -12.16 2.92 -10.61
N LYS A 182 -13.39 3.29 -10.95
CA LYS A 182 -14.54 3.01 -10.12
C LYS A 182 -15.43 1.99 -10.80
N THR A 183 -15.73 0.91 -10.11
CA THR A 183 -16.60 -0.16 -10.61
C THR A 183 -17.98 -0.11 -9.95
N TYR A 184 -18.92 -0.90 -10.50
CA TYR A 184 -20.28 -0.98 -9.97
C TYR A 184 -20.41 -1.79 -8.66
N GLY A 185 -19.29 -2.30 -8.11
CA GLY A 185 -19.32 -3.14 -6.92
C GLY A 185 -18.03 -3.03 -6.11
N GLU A 186 -18.18 -2.92 -4.80
CA GLU A 186 -17.06 -2.82 -3.84
C GLU A 186 -16.06 -3.97 -3.98
N GLY A 187 -16.54 -5.20 -4.22
CA GLY A 187 -15.69 -6.35 -4.42
C GLY A 187 -14.80 -6.26 -5.67
N LEU A 188 -15.31 -5.63 -6.74
CA LEU A 188 -14.54 -5.41 -7.96
C LEU A 188 -13.49 -4.30 -7.76
N ASP A 189 -13.82 -3.23 -7.03
CA ASP A 189 -12.87 -2.17 -6.68
C ASP A 189 -11.68 -2.75 -5.89
N ILE A 190 -11.94 -3.62 -4.92
CA ILE A 190 -10.92 -4.32 -4.14
C ILE A 190 -10.10 -5.26 -5.04
N LEU A 191 -10.76 -6.05 -5.88
CA LEU A 191 -10.09 -6.98 -6.79
C LEU A 191 -9.12 -6.27 -7.73
N PHE A 192 -9.54 -5.18 -8.36
CA PHE A 192 -8.68 -4.38 -9.23
C PHE A 192 -7.55 -3.70 -8.44
N SER A 193 -7.78 -3.32 -7.19
CA SER A 193 -6.75 -2.77 -6.29
C SER A 193 -5.66 -3.79 -5.93
N ILE A 194 -5.90 -5.07 -6.12
CA ILE A 194 -4.90 -6.15 -6.03
C ILE A 194 -4.27 -6.41 -7.39
N LEU A 195 -5.10 -6.65 -8.41
CA LEU A 195 -4.62 -7.13 -9.70
C LEU A 195 -3.75 -6.10 -10.43
N ILE A 196 -4.14 -4.82 -10.43
CA ILE A 196 -3.41 -3.79 -11.19
C ILE A 196 -2.01 -3.55 -10.60
N PRO A 197 -1.81 -3.34 -9.29
CA PRO A 197 -0.47 -3.25 -8.72
C PRO A 197 0.36 -4.53 -8.93
N ALA A 198 -0.28 -5.72 -8.86
CA ALA A 198 0.39 -6.97 -9.15
C ALA A 198 0.89 -7.04 -10.61
N PHE A 199 0.05 -6.68 -11.58
CA PHE A 199 0.46 -6.60 -12.98
C PHE A 199 1.56 -5.58 -13.21
N LEU A 200 1.50 -4.43 -12.56
CA LEU A 200 2.57 -3.41 -12.63
C LEU A 200 3.88 -3.95 -12.09
N LEU A 201 3.87 -4.66 -10.94
CA LEU A 201 5.09 -5.28 -10.40
C LEU A 201 5.69 -6.27 -11.38
N PHE A 202 4.90 -7.21 -11.91
CA PHE A 202 5.40 -8.19 -12.88
C PHE A 202 5.87 -7.54 -14.18
N GLY A 203 5.23 -6.45 -14.61
CA GLY A 203 5.70 -5.64 -15.74
C GLY A 203 7.06 -5.02 -15.51
N LEU A 204 7.29 -4.42 -14.33
CA LEU A 204 8.59 -3.86 -13.97
C LEU A 204 9.66 -4.95 -13.87
N LEU A 205 9.34 -6.10 -13.25
CA LEU A 205 10.26 -7.24 -13.18
C LEU A 205 10.65 -7.78 -14.56
N ALA A 206 9.69 -7.82 -15.50
CA ALA A 206 9.97 -8.25 -16.88
C ALA A 206 10.88 -7.25 -17.60
N ILE A 207 10.68 -5.95 -17.44
CA ILE A 207 11.55 -4.90 -17.99
C ILE A 207 12.95 -5.00 -17.38
N GLY A 208 13.03 -5.13 -16.05
CA GLY A 208 14.33 -5.27 -15.35
C GLY A 208 15.09 -6.54 -15.68
N ALA A 209 14.44 -7.59 -16.18
CA ALA A 209 15.10 -8.82 -16.64
C ALA A 209 15.71 -8.70 -18.04
N VAL A 210 15.35 -7.68 -18.82
CA VAL A 210 15.84 -7.45 -20.20
C VAL A 210 16.99 -6.43 -20.22
N LEU A 211 17.10 -5.59 -19.18
CA LEU A 211 18.14 -4.59 -19.01
C LEU A 211 19.33 -5.16 -18.25
#